data_35e836201872b9633ee7d6c794de62bd
#
_entry.id   35e836201872b9633ee7d6c794de62bd
#
_cell.length_a   1.000
_cell.length_b   1.000
_cell.length_c   1.000
_cell.angle_alpha   90.00
_cell.angle_beta   90.00
_cell.angle_gamma   90.00
#
_symmetry.space_group_name_H-M   'P 1'
#
loop_
_entity.id
_entity.type
_entity.pdbx_description
1 polymer ?
#
loop_
_entity_poly.entity_id
_entity_poly.type
_entity_poly.pdbx_seq_one_letter_code
_entity_poly.pdbx_strand_id
1 'polypeptide(L)'
;MSIVKEEHKATLRKWHEELQEKRGNRASLRRSTTVNDVCLSEGFRSLLMQTHTLWKIEAQEWRFTALALVAAVSANVKAIDERQPFAAQLAAVMSEGRFTRLSAVKTPDDLLRQLRRAVKLLNGSVNLISLAEDI
;
A
#
# COMPACT_ATOMS: atom_id res chain seq x y z
N MET A 1 9.90 -9.25 8.04
CA MET A 1 10.86 -8.84 7.00
C MET A 1 10.14 -8.03 5.94
N SER A 2 10.66 -6.86 5.62
CA SER A 2 10.04 -5.95 4.67
C SER A 2 10.30 -6.38 3.22
N ILE A 3 9.33 -6.15 2.33
CA ILE A 3 9.52 -6.33 0.89
C ILE A 3 10.19 -5.10 0.26
N VAL A 4 10.29 -3.98 1.00
CA VAL A 4 10.82 -2.71 0.49
C VAL A 4 12.23 -2.49 1.00
N LYS A 5 13.18 -2.39 0.08
CA LYS A 5 14.58 -2.04 0.34
C LYS A 5 14.86 -0.66 -0.26
N GLU A 6 16.04 -0.11 -0.02
CA GLU A 6 16.40 1.22 -0.52
C GLU A 6 16.21 1.37 -2.04
N GLU A 7 16.62 0.35 -2.81
CA GLU A 7 16.47 0.38 -4.28
C GLU A 7 15.01 0.37 -4.72
N HIS A 8 14.09 -0.09 -3.87
CA HIS A 8 12.66 -0.16 -4.18
C HIS A 8 11.91 1.14 -3.92
N LYS A 9 12.44 1.96 -3.01
CA LYS A 9 11.78 3.19 -2.58
C LYS A 9 11.56 4.17 -3.73
N ALA A 10 12.59 4.37 -4.54
CA ALA A 10 12.52 5.26 -5.70
C ALA A 10 11.49 4.74 -6.72
N THR A 11 11.47 3.43 -6.96
CA THR A 11 10.52 2.79 -7.87
C THR A 11 9.08 2.97 -7.39
N LEU A 12 8.84 2.79 -6.09
CA LEU A 12 7.51 2.96 -5.52
C LEU A 12 7.02 4.41 -5.61
N ARG A 13 7.90 5.38 -5.33
CA ARG A 13 7.56 6.80 -5.46
C ARG A 13 7.19 7.15 -6.90
N LYS A 14 7.98 6.68 -7.85
CA LYS A 14 7.75 6.93 -9.27
C LYS A 14 6.44 6.30 -9.73
N TRP A 15 6.17 5.05 -9.35
CA TRP A 15 4.93 4.37 -9.69
C TRP A 15 3.71 5.11 -9.12
N HIS A 16 3.79 5.56 -7.87
CA HIS A 16 2.71 6.33 -7.25
C HIS A 16 2.46 7.64 -8.00
N GLU A 17 3.51 8.32 -8.42
CA GLU A 17 3.39 9.55 -9.22
C GLU A 17 2.71 9.28 -10.56
N GLU A 18 3.09 8.22 -11.25
CA GLU A 18 2.45 7.80 -12.50
C GLU A 18 0.97 7.46 -12.27
N LEU A 19 0.66 6.82 -11.14
CA LEU A 19 -0.71 6.47 -10.80
C LEU A 19 -1.62 7.69 -10.65
N GLN A 20 -1.09 8.80 -10.14
CA GLN A 20 -1.85 10.05 -10.04
C GLN A 20 -2.29 10.56 -11.40
N GLU A 21 -1.51 10.32 -12.45
CA GLU A 21 -1.82 10.74 -13.83
C GLU A 21 -2.74 9.75 -14.53
N LYS A 22 -2.67 8.47 -14.18
CA LYS A 22 -3.49 7.40 -14.78
C LYS A 22 -4.79 7.21 -14.00
N ARG A 23 -5.74 8.11 -14.20
CA ARG A 23 -7.00 8.14 -13.45
C ARG A 23 -7.80 6.84 -13.52
N GLY A 24 -7.82 6.18 -14.68
CA GLY A 24 -8.53 4.90 -14.85
C GLY A 24 -7.93 3.79 -13.98
N ASN A 25 -6.61 3.68 -13.97
CA ASN A 25 -5.91 2.68 -13.16
C ASN A 25 -6.11 2.97 -11.66
N ARG A 26 -6.01 4.23 -11.27
CA ARG A 26 -6.23 4.65 -9.88
C ARG A 26 -7.64 4.34 -9.42
N ALA A 27 -8.64 4.66 -10.23
CA ALA A 27 -10.04 4.40 -9.92
C ALA A 27 -10.32 2.91 -9.80
N SER A 28 -9.76 2.09 -10.70
CA SER A 28 -9.90 0.64 -10.66
C SER A 28 -9.33 0.06 -9.37
N LEU A 29 -8.14 0.49 -8.96
CA LEU A 29 -7.54 0.05 -7.70
C LEU A 29 -8.38 0.46 -6.48
N ARG A 30 -8.91 1.68 -6.49
CA ARG A 30 -9.75 2.18 -5.38
C ARG A 30 -11.05 1.40 -5.25
N ARG A 31 -11.60 0.89 -6.36
CA ARG A 31 -12.81 0.08 -6.35
C ARG A 31 -12.57 -1.37 -5.95
N SER A 32 -11.33 -1.84 -5.99
CA SER A 32 -10.98 -3.20 -5.62
C SER A 32 -11.22 -3.42 -4.12
N THR A 33 -12.05 -4.38 -3.76
CA THR A 33 -12.39 -4.66 -2.37
C THR A 33 -11.65 -5.85 -1.79
N THR A 34 -11.09 -6.70 -2.64
CA THR A 34 -10.32 -7.88 -2.24
C THR A 34 -8.95 -7.87 -2.90
N VAL A 35 -8.03 -8.64 -2.34
CA VAL A 35 -6.69 -8.82 -2.93
C VAL A 35 -6.81 -9.43 -4.33
N ASN A 36 -7.74 -10.36 -4.54
CA ASN A 36 -7.97 -10.94 -5.88
C ASN A 36 -8.38 -9.88 -6.90
N ASP A 37 -9.27 -8.96 -6.54
CA ASP A 37 -9.65 -7.86 -7.42
C ASP A 37 -8.44 -7.02 -7.80
N VAL A 38 -7.58 -6.71 -6.82
CA VAL A 38 -6.36 -5.94 -7.04
C VAL A 38 -5.44 -6.63 -8.04
N CYS A 39 -5.26 -7.94 -7.89
CA CYS A 39 -4.39 -8.73 -8.76
C CYS A 39 -4.85 -8.73 -10.22
N LEU A 40 -6.13 -8.49 -10.47
CA LEU A 40 -6.70 -8.41 -11.82
C LEU A 40 -6.61 -7.01 -12.43
N SER A 41 -6.18 -6.03 -11.66
CA SER A 41 -6.15 -4.63 -12.11
C SER A 41 -4.88 -4.31 -12.93
N GLU A 42 -5.03 -3.37 -13.85
CA GLU A 42 -3.92 -2.86 -14.67
C GLU A 42 -2.88 -2.13 -13.83
N GLY A 43 -3.33 -1.38 -12.82
CA GLY A 43 -2.44 -0.65 -11.92
C GLY A 43 -1.49 -1.57 -11.16
N PHE A 44 -2.00 -2.70 -10.66
CA PHE A 44 -1.17 -3.71 -9.99
C PHE A 44 -0.20 -4.36 -10.97
N ARG A 45 -0.68 -4.69 -12.17
CA ARG A 45 0.18 -5.28 -13.21
C ARG A 45 1.36 -4.36 -13.51
N SER A 46 1.12 -3.07 -13.64
CA SER A 46 2.18 -2.09 -13.87
C SER A 46 3.24 -2.09 -12.77
N LEU A 47 2.80 -2.10 -11.51
CA LEU A 47 3.72 -2.17 -10.37
C LEU A 47 4.51 -3.48 -10.37
N LEU A 48 3.84 -4.59 -10.62
CA LEU A 48 4.47 -5.91 -10.66
C LEU A 48 5.55 -5.96 -11.74
N MET A 49 5.26 -5.44 -12.93
CA MET A 49 6.22 -5.41 -14.05
C MET A 49 7.44 -4.56 -13.73
N GLN A 50 7.28 -3.48 -12.99
CA GLN A 50 8.39 -2.59 -12.62
C GLN A 50 9.25 -3.15 -11.48
N THR A 51 8.72 -4.10 -10.70
CA THR A 51 9.35 -4.54 -9.45
C THR A 51 9.69 -6.02 -9.39
N HIS A 52 9.20 -6.85 -10.31
CA HIS A 52 9.33 -8.29 -10.20
C HIS A 52 10.78 -8.78 -10.13
N THR A 53 11.71 -8.14 -10.86
CA THR A 53 13.13 -8.50 -10.82
C THR A 53 13.82 -8.00 -9.56
N LEU A 54 13.39 -6.84 -9.05
CA LEU A 54 13.98 -6.22 -7.86
C LEU A 54 13.54 -6.94 -6.58
N TRP A 55 12.27 -7.29 -6.48
CA TRP A 55 11.69 -7.84 -5.26
C TRP A 55 11.59 -9.35 -5.26
N LYS A 56 11.92 -10.01 -6.37
CA LYS A 56 11.84 -11.47 -6.52
C LYS A 56 10.47 -11.99 -6.08
N ILE A 57 9.42 -11.33 -6.56
CA ILE A 57 8.03 -11.58 -6.12
C ILE A 57 7.63 -13.04 -6.36
N GLU A 58 8.03 -13.63 -7.49
CA GLU A 58 7.66 -15.00 -7.84
C GLU A 58 8.24 -16.06 -6.90
N ALA A 59 9.26 -15.71 -6.12
CA ALA A 59 9.91 -16.65 -5.22
C ALA A 59 9.05 -17.02 -4.01
N GLN A 60 8.13 -16.12 -3.59
CA GLN A 60 7.32 -16.31 -2.39
C GLN A 60 5.93 -15.67 -2.55
N GLU A 61 4.91 -16.47 -2.30
CA GLU A 61 3.51 -16.05 -2.45
C GLU A 61 3.14 -14.84 -1.58
N TRP A 62 3.65 -14.81 -0.34
CA TRP A 62 3.33 -13.70 0.56
C TRP A 62 3.81 -12.34 0.04
N ARG A 63 4.90 -12.31 -0.73
CA ARG A 63 5.41 -11.07 -1.35
C ARG A 63 4.44 -10.55 -2.40
N PHE A 64 3.84 -11.45 -3.15
CA PHE A 64 2.83 -11.10 -4.16
C PHE A 64 1.63 -10.44 -3.49
N THR A 65 1.11 -11.05 -2.41
CA THR A 65 0.00 -10.50 -1.64
C THR A 65 0.36 -9.16 -1.02
N ALA A 66 1.55 -9.04 -0.44
CA ALA A 66 2.02 -7.79 0.14
C ALA A 66 2.11 -6.67 -0.91
N LEU A 67 2.62 -6.97 -2.10
CA LEU A 67 2.70 -6.01 -3.19
C LEU A 67 1.30 -5.56 -3.63
N ALA A 68 0.34 -6.49 -3.70
CA ALA A 68 -1.05 -6.17 -4.04
C ALA A 68 -1.66 -5.20 -3.00
N LEU A 69 -1.40 -5.43 -1.71
CA LEU A 69 -1.85 -4.53 -0.64
C LEU A 69 -1.24 -3.13 -0.80
N VAL A 70 0.04 -3.05 -1.08
CA VAL A 70 0.72 -1.77 -1.32
C VAL A 70 0.08 -1.04 -2.49
N ALA A 71 -0.17 -1.74 -3.61
CA ALA A 71 -0.78 -1.13 -4.79
C ALA A 71 -2.18 -0.57 -4.49
N ALA A 72 -3.01 -1.36 -3.82
CA ALA A 72 -4.39 -0.98 -3.52
C ALA A 72 -4.45 0.22 -2.56
N VAL A 73 -3.66 0.20 -1.51
CA VAL A 73 -3.62 1.29 -0.52
C VAL A 73 -3.05 2.56 -1.17
N SER A 74 -2.04 2.42 -2.04
CA SER A 74 -1.43 3.55 -2.76
C SER A 74 -2.45 4.35 -3.56
N ALA A 75 -3.47 3.70 -4.11
CA ALA A 75 -4.52 4.38 -4.87
C ALA A 75 -5.35 5.34 -4.01
N ASN A 76 -5.35 5.15 -2.70
CA ASN A 76 -6.04 6.02 -1.74
C ASN A 76 -5.11 7.11 -1.19
N VAL A 77 -3.81 7.03 -1.44
CA VAL A 77 -2.83 8.02 -1.00
C VAL A 77 -2.76 9.14 -2.01
N LYS A 78 -3.08 10.36 -1.58
CA LYS A 78 -3.05 11.56 -2.43
C LYS A 78 -1.66 12.18 -2.48
N ALA A 79 -0.95 12.17 -1.35
CA ALA A 79 0.39 12.74 -1.23
C ALA A 79 1.25 11.87 -0.33
N ILE A 80 2.51 11.71 -0.69
CA ILE A 80 3.48 10.99 0.15
C ILE A 80 4.13 11.98 1.11
N ASP A 81 3.93 11.76 2.42
CA ASP A 81 4.51 12.58 3.48
C ASP A 81 5.48 11.72 4.29
N GLU A 82 6.76 11.93 4.09
CA GLU A 82 7.82 11.13 4.70
C GLU A 82 8.43 11.76 5.96
N ARG A 83 7.82 12.81 6.51
CA ARG A 83 8.34 13.50 7.71
C ARG A 83 8.34 12.64 8.96
N GLN A 84 7.40 11.70 9.06
CA GLN A 84 7.28 10.77 10.18
C GLN A 84 6.98 9.36 9.68
N PRO A 85 7.37 8.30 10.44
CA PRO A 85 6.94 6.94 10.11
C PRO A 85 5.41 6.81 10.12
N PHE A 86 4.89 5.88 9.32
CA PHE A 86 3.45 5.65 9.22
C PHE A 86 2.83 5.35 10.59
N ALA A 87 3.48 4.53 11.41
CA ALA A 87 2.99 4.21 12.75
C ALA A 87 2.82 5.45 13.61
N ALA A 88 3.77 6.41 13.54
CA ALA A 88 3.67 7.67 14.27
C ALA A 88 2.53 8.55 13.75
N GLN A 89 2.33 8.56 12.43
CA GLN A 89 1.21 9.28 11.82
C GLN A 89 -0.13 8.74 12.29
N LEU A 90 -0.28 7.42 12.37
CA LEU A 90 -1.49 6.77 12.87
C LEU A 90 -1.72 7.06 14.36
N ALA A 91 -0.66 7.03 15.17
CA ALA A 91 -0.77 7.29 16.61
C ALA A 91 -1.35 8.67 16.92
N ALA A 92 -1.14 9.64 16.01
CA ALA A 92 -1.65 11.00 16.18
C ALA A 92 -3.16 11.13 15.95
N VAL A 93 -3.77 10.22 15.18
CA VAL A 93 -5.18 10.31 14.76
C VAL A 93 -6.04 9.12 15.17
N MET A 94 -5.43 8.06 15.66
CA MET A 94 -6.10 6.79 15.93
C MET A 94 -6.06 6.48 17.42
N SER A 95 -7.19 6.03 17.99
CA SER A 95 -7.24 5.60 19.39
C SER A 95 -6.41 4.32 19.57
N GLU A 96 -5.95 4.10 20.81
CA GLU A 96 -5.18 2.89 21.16
C GLU A 96 -5.96 1.62 20.83
N GLY A 97 -7.27 1.59 21.12
CA GLY A 97 -8.11 0.44 20.80
C GLY A 97 -8.20 0.15 19.32
N ARG A 98 -8.31 1.19 18.48
CA ARG A 98 -8.32 1.02 17.02
C ARG A 98 -6.97 0.55 16.49
N PHE A 99 -5.89 1.10 17.02
CA PHE A 99 -4.54 0.67 16.66
C PHE A 99 -4.31 -0.79 17.00
N THR A 100 -4.75 -1.23 18.18
CA THR A 100 -4.67 -2.62 18.60
C THR A 100 -5.44 -3.53 17.64
N ARG A 101 -6.65 -3.13 17.23
CA ARG A 101 -7.45 -3.90 16.28
C ARG A 101 -6.78 -4.01 14.92
N LEU A 102 -6.17 -2.94 14.43
CA LEU A 102 -5.42 -2.97 13.18
C LEU A 102 -4.25 -3.96 13.26
N SER A 103 -3.53 -3.95 14.38
CA SER A 103 -2.40 -4.85 14.61
C SER A 103 -2.82 -6.33 14.71
N ALA A 104 -4.07 -6.60 15.06
CA ALA A 104 -4.61 -7.94 15.23
C ALA A 104 -5.28 -8.52 13.98
N VAL A 105 -5.27 -7.80 12.88
CA VAL A 105 -5.89 -8.24 11.62
C VAL A 105 -5.19 -9.50 11.09
N LYS A 106 -5.98 -10.50 10.69
CA LYS A 106 -5.47 -11.82 10.29
C LYS A 106 -5.56 -12.12 8.80
N THR A 107 -6.46 -11.46 8.06
CA THR A 107 -6.63 -11.74 6.64
C THR A 107 -6.16 -10.55 5.79
N PRO A 108 -5.60 -10.82 4.59
CA PRO A 108 -5.18 -9.73 3.69
C PRO A 108 -6.32 -8.80 3.30
N ASP A 109 -7.52 -9.33 3.04
CA ASP A 109 -8.66 -8.51 2.64
C ASP A 109 -9.12 -7.58 3.77
N ASP A 110 -9.10 -8.07 5.00
CA ASP A 110 -9.44 -7.25 6.16
C ASP A 110 -8.35 -6.20 6.42
N LEU A 111 -7.09 -6.56 6.23
CA LEU A 111 -5.97 -5.62 6.34
C LEU A 111 -6.12 -4.50 5.31
N LEU A 112 -6.47 -4.83 4.08
CA LEU A 112 -6.72 -3.82 3.04
C LEU A 112 -7.79 -2.83 3.47
N ARG A 113 -8.90 -3.32 3.99
CA ARG A 113 -10.01 -2.48 4.47
C ARG A 113 -9.56 -1.57 5.60
N GLN A 114 -8.83 -2.11 6.58
CA GLN A 114 -8.36 -1.34 7.74
C GLN A 114 -7.32 -0.29 7.35
N LEU A 115 -6.40 -0.64 6.45
CA LEU A 115 -5.39 0.31 5.98
C LEU A 115 -6.03 1.47 5.20
N ARG A 116 -7.05 1.19 4.39
CA ARG A 116 -7.79 2.24 3.68
C ARG A 116 -8.47 3.21 4.64
N ARG A 117 -9.05 2.70 5.73
CA ARG A 117 -9.65 3.54 6.77
C ARG A 117 -8.59 4.43 7.44
N ALA A 118 -7.42 3.86 7.72
CA ALA A 118 -6.31 4.60 8.31
C ALA A 118 -5.83 5.73 7.40
N VAL A 119 -5.67 5.46 6.11
CA VAL A 119 -5.30 6.47 5.11
C VAL A 119 -6.34 7.58 5.05
N LYS A 120 -7.62 7.24 5.12
CA LYS A 120 -8.72 8.20 5.12
C LYS A 120 -8.66 9.11 6.36
N LEU A 121 -8.34 8.55 7.54
CA LEU A 121 -8.16 9.33 8.77
C LEU A 121 -7.02 10.34 8.64
N LEU A 122 -6.02 10.04 7.83
CA LEU A 122 -4.88 10.93 7.56
C LEU A 122 -5.13 11.85 6.36
N ASN A 123 -6.36 11.90 5.86
CA ASN A 123 -6.77 12.73 4.71
C ASN A 123 -5.96 12.44 3.44
N GLY A 124 -5.47 11.22 3.30
CA GLY A 124 -4.71 10.78 2.12
C GLY A 124 -3.25 11.22 2.09
N SER A 125 -2.76 11.89 3.14
CA SER A 125 -1.37 12.30 3.24
C SER A 125 -0.66 11.36 4.22
N VAL A 126 0.12 10.42 3.70
CA VAL A 126 0.74 9.37 4.50
C VAL A 126 2.17 9.09 4.05
N ASN A 127 2.96 8.51 4.94
CA ASN A 127 4.27 7.98 4.58
C ASN A 127 4.07 6.60 3.92
N LEU A 128 3.82 6.60 2.62
CA LEU A 128 3.59 5.38 1.84
C LEU A 128 4.78 4.43 1.88
N ILE A 129 5.99 4.97 1.89
CA ILE A 129 7.21 4.16 1.91
C ILE A 129 7.30 3.39 3.23
N SER A 130 7.10 4.06 4.36
CA SER A 130 7.08 3.43 5.68
C SER A 130 5.94 2.42 5.81
N LEU A 131 4.76 2.75 5.30
CA LEU A 131 3.62 1.82 5.29
C LEU A 131 3.96 0.55 4.51
N ALA A 132 4.59 0.69 3.35
CA ALA A 132 4.99 -0.46 2.53
C ALA A 132 6.04 -1.31 3.24
N GLU A 133 6.96 -0.69 3.97
CA GLU A 133 7.95 -1.40 4.79
C GLU A 133 7.28 -2.22 5.90
N ASP A 134 6.18 -1.72 6.46
CA ASP A 134 5.48 -2.36 7.57
C ASP A 134 4.52 -3.48 7.11
N ILE A 135 4.18 -3.53 5.85
CA ILE A 135 3.39 -4.62 5.29
C ILE A 135 4.26 -5.84 5.08
#